data_f37bf4b8d26e794f8e004ce5b19ffac4
#
_entry.id   f37bf4b8d26e794f8e004ce5b19ffac4
#
_cell.length_a   1.000
_cell.length_b   1.000
_cell.length_c   1.000
_cell.angle_alpha   90.00
_cell.angle_beta   90.00
_cell.angle_gamma   90.00
#
_symmetry.space_group_name_H-M   'P 1'
#
loop_
_entity.id
_entity.type
_entity.pdbx_description
1 polymer ?
#
loop_
_entity_poly.entity_id
_entity_poly.type
_entity_poly.pdbx_seq_one_letter_code
_entity_poly.pdbx_strand_id
1 'polypeptide(L)'
;MNKLRRLRSLSPEMAETLRLAGVQGIFWAAMAVGNYQTVYLQSIGFPATDFGLLNAIACAVAIFAMTFWGMVSDRIGSVRKIVILTLTLGCGLFIFVPLIPTGQSYSTLLFLILIPIINFFRVPMSPFVDNLTVRNCAEHRLNYGMVRSSGSLLFAIAGVITVNALIPAAGVPSTFWVMGIVMIPAIVLTYFCFEPQSGKRVKKSAAGAGVLLKNYAYMAFLIFAFFFQMAVAFEANFLTYYMADIQIDTVNLGLILSVRAMMEIPFLFFIGRLRRYIKMKYLIMLSAILMATECLCLCFLVNSLPTMLVFAAFYGLGNGAFLGTGTNYIYELAPVELRATAHSLFISVAQISGILGNLLGGVLFDTIGGKAFYGVTACVFLVSVAIFAASFLFHRNKKETAAA
;
A
#
# COMPACT_ATOMS: atom_id res chain seq x y z
N MET A 1 -34.49 0.50 -40.12
CA MET A 1 -33.05 0.68 -40.23
C MET A 1 -32.48 1.82 -39.38
N ASN A 2 -33.22 2.86 -39.02
CA ASN A 2 -32.68 3.99 -38.23
C ASN A 2 -32.57 3.78 -36.69
N LYS A 3 -33.25 2.81 -36.09
CA LYS A 3 -33.12 2.51 -34.65
C LYS A 3 -31.84 1.75 -34.31
N LEU A 4 -31.29 0.94 -35.20
CA LEU A 4 -30.04 0.18 -35.00
C LEU A 4 -28.77 1.06 -35.16
N ARG A 5 -28.86 2.20 -35.88
CA ARG A 5 -27.74 3.15 -35.99
C ARG A 5 -27.58 4.03 -34.72
N ARG A 6 -28.64 4.25 -33.93
CA ARG A 6 -28.59 5.02 -32.67
C ARG A 6 -27.96 4.24 -31.49
N LEU A 7 -27.85 2.91 -31.58
CA LEU A 7 -27.20 2.07 -30.58
C LEU A 7 -25.67 1.96 -30.78
N ARG A 8 -25.10 2.61 -31.80
CA ARG A 8 -23.66 2.49 -32.16
C ARG A 8 -22.80 3.68 -31.81
N SER A 9 -23.34 4.79 -31.30
CA SER A 9 -22.53 5.90 -30.78
C SER A 9 -22.72 5.96 -29.26
N LEU A 10 -21.75 5.42 -28.52
CA LEU A 10 -21.61 5.69 -27.09
C LEU A 10 -21.61 7.21 -26.89
N SER A 11 -22.34 7.70 -25.90
CA SER A 11 -22.21 9.12 -25.52
C SER A 11 -20.74 9.42 -25.19
N PRO A 12 -20.25 10.63 -25.45
CA PRO A 12 -18.87 10.99 -25.12
C PRO A 12 -18.50 10.69 -23.66
N GLU A 13 -19.44 10.88 -22.74
CA GLU A 13 -19.30 10.56 -21.32
C GLU A 13 -19.16 9.04 -21.08
N MET A 14 -19.95 8.22 -21.77
CA MET A 14 -19.84 6.76 -21.68
C MET A 14 -18.52 6.25 -22.27
N ALA A 15 -18.06 6.82 -23.37
CA ALA A 15 -16.79 6.47 -23.98
C ALA A 15 -15.61 6.79 -23.03
N GLU A 16 -15.64 7.95 -22.38
CA GLU A 16 -14.59 8.33 -21.42
C GLU A 16 -14.67 7.49 -20.12
N THR A 17 -15.87 7.18 -19.63
CA THR A 17 -16.06 6.25 -18.51
C THR A 17 -15.43 4.89 -18.81
N LEU A 18 -15.66 4.33 -20.01
CA LEU A 18 -15.10 3.04 -20.40
C LEU A 18 -13.57 3.09 -20.57
N ARG A 19 -13.01 4.20 -21.11
CA ARG A 19 -11.57 4.38 -21.21
C ARG A 19 -10.92 4.42 -19.83
N LEU A 20 -11.43 5.25 -18.92
CA LEU A 20 -10.91 5.38 -17.57
C LEU A 20 -11.08 4.08 -16.76
N ALA A 21 -12.22 3.39 -16.91
CA ALA A 21 -12.44 2.09 -16.30
C ALA A 21 -11.47 1.03 -16.87
N GLY A 22 -11.18 1.10 -18.17
CA GLY A 22 -10.17 0.27 -18.82
C GLY A 22 -8.76 0.55 -18.29
N VAL A 23 -8.36 1.83 -18.16
CA VAL A 23 -7.07 2.21 -17.58
C VAL A 23 -6.94 1.69 -16.15
N GLN A 24 -7.93 1.98 -15.29
CA GLN A 24 -7.93 1.52 -13.90
C GLN A 24 -7.93 -0.01 -13.80
N GLY A 25 -8.82 -0.67 -14.54
CA GLY A 25 -8.95 -2.12 -14.48
C GLY A 25 -7.70 -2.86 -14.94
N ILE A 26 -7.16 -2.48 -16.11
CA ILE A 26 -5.97 -3.13 -16.67
C ILE A 26 -4.72 -2.81 -15.84
N PHE A 27 -4.57 -1.56 -15.37
CA PHE A 27 -3.49 -1.18 -14.46
C PHE A 27 -3.47 -2.08 -13.22
N TRP A 28 -4.61 -2.20 -12.52
CA TRP A 28 -4.68 -3.01 -11.31
C TRP A 28 -4.58 -4.51 -11.59
N ALA A 29 -5.04 -4.99 -12.75
CA ALA A 29 -4.80 -6.36 -13.19
C ALA A 29 -3.29 -6.64 -13.38
N ALA A 30 -2.57 -5.74 -14.05
CA ALA A 30 -1.12 -5.85 -14.21
C ALA A 30 -0.39 -5.81 -12.86
N MET A 31 -0.83 -4.93 -11.94
CA MET A 31 -0.27 -4.86 -10.58
C MET A 31 -0.50 -6.16 -9.79
N ALA A 32 -1.66 -6.82 -9.95
CA ALA A 32 -1.93 -8.12 -9.33
C ALA A 32 -0.97 -9.21 -9.84
N VAL A 33 -0.75 -9.26 -11.16
CA VAL A 33 0.23 -10.17 -11.78
C VAL A 33 1.65 -9.89 -11.29
N GLY A 34 2.05 -8.62 -11.17
CA GLY A 34 3.39 -8.22 -10.75
C GLY A 34 3.65 -8.25 -9.23
N ASN A 35 2.70 -8.72 -8.43
CA ASN A 35 2.80 -8.72 -6.96
C ASN A 35 3.62 -9.89 -6.39
N TYR A 36 4.25 -10.69 -7.26
CA TYR A 36 5.01 -11.88 -6.88
C TYR A 36 6.53 -11.65 -6.78
N GLN A 37 6.98 -10.38 -6.73
CA GLN A 37 8.41 -10.07 -6.59
C GLN A 37 9.02 -10.68 -5.32
N THR A 38 8.34 -10.60 -4.18
CA THR A 38 8.81 -11.19 -2.91
C THR A 38 8.86 -12.71 -2.97
N VAL A 39 7.83 -13.33 -3.58
CA VAL A 39 7.79 -14.78 -3.81
C VAL A 39 8.97 -15.22 -4.69
N TYR A 40 9.25 -14.46 -5.77
CA TYR A 40 10.39 -14.74 -6.63
C TYR A 40 11.72 -14.63 -5.88
N LEU A 41 11.97 -13.54 -5.17
CA LEU A 41 13.21 -13.34 -4.43
C LEU A 41 13.40 -14.43 -3.37
N GLN A 42 12.35 -14.79 -2.64
CA GLN A 42 12.39 -15.88 -1.66
C GLN A 42 12.69 -17.22 -2.35
N SER A 43 12.07 -17.52 -3.51
CA SER A 43 12.26 -18.80 -4.21
C SER A 43 13.67 -19.00 -4.77
N ILE A 44 14.43 -17.94 -5.01
CA ILE A 44 15.84 -17.98 -5.42
C ILE A 44 16.81 -17.98 -4.22
N GLY A 45 16.31 -18.06 -2.98
CA GLY A 45 17.10 -18.09 -1.76
C GLY A 45 17.67 -16.71 -1.36
N PHE A 46 17.00 -15.61 -1.74
CA PHE A 46 17.42 -14.26 -1.34
C PHE A 46 17.21 -14.08 0.17
N PRO A 47 18.26 -13.77 0.97
CA PRO A 47 18.18 -13.70 2.42
C PRO A 47 17.19 -12.64 2.90
N ALA A 48 16.52 -12.86 4.05
CA ALA A 48 15.58 -11.89 4.59
C ALA A 48 16.26 -10.58 5.01
N THR A 49 17.53 -10.63 5.46
CA THR A 49 18.34 -9.43 5.74
C THR A 49 18.53 -8.57 4.48
N ASP A 50 18.93 -9.19 3.36
CA ASP A 50 19.13 -8.46 2.09
C ASP A 50 17.80 -7.94 1.53
N PHE A 51 16.72 -8.70 1.70
CA PHE A 51 15.36 -8.27 1.36
C PHE A 51 14.91 -7.08 2.22
N GLY A 52 15.21 -7.09 3.50
CA GLY A 52 14.97 -5.97 4.41
C GLY A 52 15.71 -4.70 3.97
N LEU A 53 17.00 -4.85 3.62
CA LEU A 53 17.81 -3.76 3.08
C LEU A 53 17.23 -3.23 1.76
N LEU A 54 16.83 -4.13 0.85
CA LEU A 54 16.20 -3.78 -0.43
C LEU A 54 14.93 -2.94 -0.22
N ASN A 55 14.06 -3.36 0.69
CA ASN A 55 12.82 -2.64 0.99
C ASN A 55 13.08 -1.31 1.72
N ALA A 56 14.09 -1.23 2.58
CA ALA A 56 14.49 0.02 3.20
C ALA A 56 14.95 1.05 2.17
N ILE A 57 15.79 0.62 1.21
CA ILE A 57 16.21 1.47 0.08
C ILE A 57 14.99 1.85 -0.76
N ALA A 58 14.07 0.91 -1.02
CA ALA A 58 12.83 1.17 -1.75
C ALA A 58 11.96 2.23 -1.07
N CYS A 59 11.82 2.20 0.26
CA CYS A 59 11.11 3.24 1.02
C CYS A 59 11.79 4.61 0.90
N ALA A 60 13.13 4.67 0.99
CA ALA A 60 13.87 5.92 0.80
C ALA A 60 13.70 6.47 -0.63
N VAL A 61 13.80 5.61 -1.63
CA VAL A 61 13.55 5.96 -3.04
C VAL A 61 12.12 6.43 -3.24
N ALA A 62 11.13 5.83 -2.56
CA ALA A 62 9.73 6.23 -2.67
C ALA A 62 9.50 7.68 -2.23
N ILE A 63 10.14 8.13 -1.14
CA ILE A 63 10.05 9.52 -0.66
C ILE A 63 10.57 10.48 -1.74
N PHE A 64 11.75 10.17 -2.29
CA PHE A 64 12.36 10.99 -3.33
C PHE A 64 11.56 10.97 -4.65
N ALA A 65 11.17 9.77 -5.11
CA ALA A 65 10.41 9.58 -6.35
C ALA A 65 9.09 10.33 -6.36
N MET A 66 8.30 10.24 -5.28
CA MET A 66 7.01 10.94 -5.19
C MET A 66 7.17 12.45 -5.29
N THR A 67 8.19 13.00 -4.62
CA THR A 67 8.49 14.45 -4.67
C THR A 67 8.98 14.86 -6.06
N PHE A 68 9.92 14.11 -6.62
CA PHE A 68 10.51 14.37 -7.95
C PHE A 68 9.45 14.33 -9.04
N TRP A 69 8.68 13.25 -9.14
CA TRP A 69 7.66 13.10 -10.17
C TRP A 69 6.50 14.07 -10.00
N GLY A 70 6.17 14.47 -8.76
CA GLY A 70 5.23 15.56 -8.49
C GLY A 70 5.72 16.88 -9.08
N MET A 71 6.97 17.25 -8.85
CA MET A 71 7.56 18.47 -9.43
C MET A 71 7.65 18.42 -10.96
N VAL A 72 8.00 17.26 -11.51
CA VAL A 72 8.07 17.06 -12.98
C VAL A 72 6.68 17.19 -13.60
N SER A 73 5.66 16.57 -12.97
CA SER A 73 4.26 16.70 -13.40
C SER A 73 3.79 18.16 -13.43
N ASP A 74 4.13 18.93 -12.38
CA ASP A 74 3.79 20.35 -12.28
C ASP A 74 4.51 21.21 -13.35
N ARG A 75 5.76 20.87 -13.68
CA ARG A 75 6.54 21.58 -14.71
C ARG A 75 6.04 21.28 -16.12
N ILE A 76 5.72 20.01 -16.40
CA ILE A 76 5.22 19.56 -17.71
C ILE A 76 3.75 20.01 -17.89
N GLY A 77 3.01 20.21 -16.79
CA GLY A 77 1.59 20.55 -16.81
C GLY A 77 0.67 19.45 -17.32
N SER A 78 1.18 18.17 -17.34
CA SER A 78 0.46 17.02 -17.88
C SER A 78 0.62 15.81 -16.98
N VAL A 79 -0.46 15.44 -16.30
CA VAL A 79 -0.51 14.20 -15.51
C VAL A 79 -0.47 12.98 -16.42
N ARG A 80 -1.16 13.03 -17.55
CA ARG A 80 -1.23 11.95 -18.54
C ARG A 80 0.15 11.51 -19.04
N LYS A 81 1.02 12.49 -19.40
CA LYS A 81 2.38 12.19 -19.86
C LYS A 81 3.22 11.49 -18.78
N ILE A 82 3.07 11.92 -17.53
CA ILE A 82 3.77 11.29 -16.41
C ILE A 82 3.28 9.87 -16.18
N VAL A 83 1.95 9.63 -16.24
CA VAL A 83 1.40 8.27 -16.18
C VAL A 83 2.02 7.38 -17.26
N ILE A 84 1.97 7.81 -18.52
CA ILE A 84 2.53 7.03 -19.63
C ILE A 84 4.02 6.73 -19.40
N LEU A 85 4.81 7.73 -19.01
CA LEU A 85 6.24 7.60 -18.79
C LEU A 85 6.55 6.61 -17.65
N THR A 86 5.88 6.77 -16.51
CA THR A 86 6.10 5.90 -15.33
C THR A 86 5.64 4.47 -15.59
N LEU A 87 4.49 4.27 -16.24
CA LEU A 87 4.02 2.94 -16.64
C LEU A 87 5.00 2.26 -17.61
N THR A 88 5.48 2.99 -18.63
CA THR A 88 6.38 2.43 -19.63
C THR A 88 7.74 2.06 -19.03
N LEU A 89 8.38 2.96 -18.28
CA LEU A 89 9.70 2.71 -17.73
C LEU A 89 9.65 1.72 -16.55
N GLY A 90 8.67 1.87 -15.66
CA GLY A 90 8.58 1.00 -14.49
C GLY A 90 8.24 -0.44 -14.84
N CYS A 91 7.35 -0.68 -15.82
CA CYS A 91 7.06 -2.04 -16.28
C CYS A 91 8.13 -2.57 -17.24
N GLY A 92 8.67 -1.69 -18.11
CA GLY A 92 9.73 -2.06 -19.03
C GLY A 92 11.01 -2.52 -18.33
N LEU A 93 11.42 -1.80 -17.29
CA LEU A 93 12.57 -2.20 -16.47
C LEU A 93 12.30 -3.43 -15.61
N PHE A 94 11.05 -3.66 -15.20
CA PHE A 94 10.67 -4.80 -14.36
C PHE A 94 10.88 -6.15 -15.07
N ILE A 95 10.81 -6.16 -16.40
CA ILE A 95 11.05 -7.35 -17.24
C ILE A 95 12.48 -7.91 -17.03
N PHE A 96 13.45 -7.07 -16.68
CA PHE A 96 14.84 -7.47 -16.49
C PHE A 96 15.13 -8.15 -15.15
N VAL A 97 14.23 -8.05 -14.16
CA VAL A 97 14.46 -8.64 -12.83
C VAL A 97 14.73 -10.15 -12.88
N PRO A 98 13.92 -10.99 -13.57
CA PRO A 98 14.19 -12.43 -13.63
C PRO A 98 15.36 -12.82 -14.53
N LEU A 99 15.96 -11.87 -15.25
CA LEU A 99 17.16 -12.12 -16.09
C LEU A 99 18.45 -11.95 -15.31
N ILE A 100 18.40 -11.44 -14.07
CA ILE A 100 19.59 -11.34 -13.21
C ILE A 100 20.06 -12.76 -12.89
N PRO A 101 21.34 -13.09 -13.15
CA PRO A 101 21.89 -14.39 -12.79
C PRO A 101 21.74 -14.65 -11.30
N THR A 102 21.26 -15.83 -10.92
CA THR A 102 21.10 -16.25 -9.53
C THR A 102 22.30 -17.12 -9.10
N GLY A 103 22.60 -17.12 -7.78
CA GLY A 103 23.68 -17.95 -7.23
C GLY A 103 25.10 -17.41 -7.45
N GLN A 104 25.26 -16.20 -7.99
CA GLN A 104 26.55 -15.53 -8.11
C GLN A 104 26.74 -14.51 -6.98
N SER A 105 27.98 -14.27 -6.54
CA SER A 105 28.28 -13.34 -5.44
C SER A 105 27.81 -11.89 -5.70
N TYR A 106 27.70 -11.49 -6.97
CA TYR A 106 27.23 -10.16 -7.37
C TYR A 106 25.72 -10.04 -7.57
N SER A 107 24.98 -11.16 -7.52
CA SER A 107 23.52 -11.18 -7.78
C SER A 107 22.75 -10.28 -6.82
N THR A 108 23.05 -10.37 -5.52
CA THR A 108 22.46 -9.51 -4.49
C THR A 108 22.66 -8.03 -4.81
N LEU A 109 23.87 -7.63 -5.20
CA LEU A 109 24.16 -6.24 -5.55
C LEU A 109 23.35 -5.77 -6.76
N LEU A 110 23.17 -6.62 -7.78
CA LEU A 110 22.35 -6.29 -8.95
C LEU A 110 20.88 -6.09 -8.56
N PHE A 111 20.31 -6.93 -7.68
CA PHE A 111 18.95 -6.73 -7.16
C PHE A 111 18.85 -5.44 -6.34
N LEU A 112 19.84 -5.16 -5.47
CA LEU A 112 19.88 -3.95 -4.65
C LEU A 112 20.04 -2.65 -5.47
N ILE A 113 20.51 -2.72 -6.71
CA ILE A 113 20.61 -1.59 -7.63
C ILE A 113 19.36 -1.50 -8.53
N LEU A 114 19.00 -2.60 -9.20
CA LEU A 114 17.96 -2.59 -10.23
C LEU A 114 16.56 -2.35 -9.64
N ILE A 115 16.21 -3.03 -8.54
CA ILE A 115 14.87 -2.92 -7.97
C ILE A 115 14.56 -1.51 -7.43
N PRO A 116 15.46 -0.80 -6.72
CA PRO A 116 15.25 0.60 -6.37
C PRO A 116 15.09 1.53 -7.58
N ILE A 117 15.87 1.32 -8.66
CA ILE A 117 15.71 2.08 -9.92
C ILE A 117 14.30 1.83 -10.50
N ILE A 118 13.84 0.60 -10.51
CA ILE A 118 12.49 0.25 -10.95
C ILE A 118 11.46 0.94 -10.05
N ASN A 119 11.63 0.90 -8.73
CA ASN A 119 10.73 1.50 -7.75
C ASN A 119 10.64 3.03 -7.90
N PHE A 120 11.70 3.70 -8.34
CA PHE A 120 11.66 5.12 -8.67
C PHE A 120 10.57 5.47 -9.70
N PHE A 121 10.27 4.56 -10.63
CA PHE A 121 9.18 4.70 -11.60
C PHE A 121 7.88 4.03 -11.14
N ARG A 122 7.94 2.90 -10.42
CA ARG A 122 6.74 2.13 -10.03
C ARG A 122 5.94 2.77 -8.89
N VAL A 123 6.61 3.31 -7.88
CA VAL A 123 5.95 3.90 -6.72
C VAL A 123 4.94 5.00 -7.09
N PRO A 124 5.25 5.95 -7.99
CA PRO A 124 4.31 6.99 -8.38
C PRO A 124 3.18 6.52 -9.31
N MET A 125 3.24 5.33 -9.91
CA MET A 125 2.23 4.86 -10.88
C MET A 125 0.80 4.97 -10.34
N SER A 126 0.52 4.30 -9.19
CA SER A 126 -0.82 4.25 -8.64
C SER A 126 -1.36 5.63 -8.26
N PRO A 127 -0.63 6.48 -7.51
CA PRO A 127 -1.08 7.84 -7.22
C PRO A 127 -1.34 8.70 -8.47
N PHE A 128 -0.54 8.55 -9.52
CA PHE A 128 -0.74 9.32 -10.75
C PHE A 128 -1.90 8.78 -11.61
N VAL A 129 -2.09 7.47 -11.69
CA VAL A 129 -3.26 6.86 -12.34
C VAL A 129 -4.55 7.26 -11.62
N ASP A 130 -4.56 7.24 -10.29
CA ASP A 130 -5.70 7.69 -9.50
C ASP A 130 -5.95 9.20 -9.66
N ASN A 131 -4.91 10.04 -9.69
CA ASN A 131 -5.02 11.47 -9.92
C ASN A 131 -5.59 11.79 -11.31
N LEU A 132 -5.10 11.09 -12.35
CA LEU A 132 -5.64 11.21 -13.71
C LEU A 132 -7.14 10.87 -13.73
N THR A 133 -7.52 9.76 -13.09
CA THR A 133 -8.91 9.31 -13.02
C THR A 133 -9.80 10.28 -12.25
N VAL A 134 -9.38 10.72 -11.06
CA VAL A 134 -10.14 11.66 -10.22
C VAL A 134 -10.40 12.97 -10.95
N ARG A 135 -9.37 13.55 -11.59
CA ARG A 135 -9.50 14.81 -12.33
C ARG A 135 -10.43 14.67 -13.53
N ASN A 136 -10.28 13.62 -14.33
CA ASN A 136 -11.17 13.36 -15.46
C ASN A 136 -12.61 13.12 -15.02
N CYS A 137 -12.83 12.35 -13.93
CA CYS A 137 -14.17 12.14 -13.38
C CYS A 137 -14.81 13.45 -12.90
N ALA A 138 -14.04 14.33 -12.26
CA ALA A 138 -14.52 15.64 -11.82
C ALA A 138 -14.88 16.55 -13.00
N GLU A 139 -14.06 16.58 -14.05
CA GLU A 139 -14.27 17.44 -15.23
C GLU A 139 -15.45 16.98 -16.08
N HIS A 140 -15.61 15.67 -16.26
CA HIS A 140 -16.71 15.09 -17.05
C HIS A 140 -17.93 14.67 -16.21
N ARG A 141 -17.96 14.99 -14.91
CA ARG A 141 -19.04 14.64 -13.96
C ARG A 141 -19.32 13.12 -13.89
N LEU A 142 -18.27 12.30 -14.02
CA LEU A 142 -18.36 10.86 -13.99
C LEU A 142 -18.31 10.35 -12.54
N ASN A 143 -18.87 9.16 -12.30
CA ASN A 143 -18.80 8.51 -11.00
C ASN A 143 -17.42 7.84 -10.80
N TYR A 144 -16.53 8.47 -10.01
CA TYR A 144 -15.23 7.94 -9.67
C TYR A 144 -15.28 6.54 -9.03
N GLY A 145 -16.24 6.31 -8.13
CA GLY A 145 -16.38 5.00 -7.47
C GLY A 145 -16.66 3.88 -8.47
N MET A 146 -17.50 4.12 -9.46
CA MET A 146 -17.81 3.17 -10.52
C MET A 146 -16.58 2.90 -11.40
N VAL A 147 -15.83 3.93 -11.77
CA VAL A 147 -14.58 3.79 -12.54
C VAL A 147 -13.53 3.03 -11.72
N ARG A 148 -13.32 3.39 -10.45
CA ARG A 148 -12.32 2.78 -9.56
C ARG A 148 -12.63 1.32 -9.22
N SER A 149 -13.92 0.95 -9.14
CA SER A 149 -14.33 -0.43 -8.84
C SER A 149 -13.88 -1.44 -9.92
N SER A 150 -13.74 -1.01 -11.17
CA SER A 150 -13.17 -1.86 -12.24
C SER A 150 -11.75 -2.33 -11.91
N GLY A 151 -10.96 -1.48 -11.24
CA GLY A 151 -9.62 -1.82 -10.76
C GLY A 151 -9.64 -2.96 -9.75
N SER A 152 -10.49 -2.89 -8.74
CA SER A 152 -10.62 -3.94 -7.73
C SER A 152 -11.12 -5.26 -8.32
N LEU A 153 -12.08 -5.19 -9.25
CA LEU A 153 -12.60 -6.37 -9.93
C LEU A 153 -11.53 -7.08 -10.76
N LEU A 154 -10.82 -6.34 -11.62
CA LEU A 154 -9.81 -6.93 -12.49
C LEU A 154 -8.55 -7.33 -11.71
N PHE A 155 -8.21 -6.66 -10.61
CA PHE A 155 -7.17 -7.10 -9.68
C PHE A 155 -7.49 -8.50 -9.13
N ALA A 156 -8.71 -8.71 -8.64
CA ALA A 156 -9.13 -10.00 -8.09
C ALA A 156 -9.11 -11.11 -9.16
N ILE A 157 -9.67 -10.84 -10.35
CA ILE A 157 -9.69 -11.80 -11.45
C ILE A 157 -8.26 -12.15 -11.89
N ALA A 158 -7.40 -11.16 -12.10
CA ALA A 158 -6.01 -11.37 -12.52
C ALA A 158 -5.21 -12.12 -11.45
N GLY A 159 -5.43 -11.85 -10.17
CA GLY A 159 -4.82 -12.57 -9.07
C GLY A 159 -5.15 -14.07 -9.10
N VAL A 160 -6.44 -14.40 -9.26
CA VAL A 160 -6.90 -15.80 -9.39
C VAL A 160 -6.29 -16.50 -10.61
N ILE A 161 -6.27 -15.83 -11.76
CA ILE A 161 -5.67 -16.39 -13.00
C ILE A 161 -4.17 -16.60 -12.81
N THR A 162 -3.47 -15.66 -12.17
CA THR A 162 -2.03 -15.76 -11.93
C THR A 162 -1.67 -16.98 -11.10
N VAL A 163 -2.39 -17.22 -9.99
CA VAL A 163 -2.12 -18.37 -9.10
C VAL A 163 -2.48 -19.69 -9.73
N ASN A 164 -3.64 -19.77 -10.39
CA ASN A 164 -4.20 -21.05 -10.84
C ASN A 164 -3.82 -21.44 -12.28
N ALA A 165 -3.37 -20.50 -13.09
CA ALA A 165 -3.04 -20.77 -14.49
C ALA A 165 -1.62 -20.32 -14.86
N LEU A 166 -1.23 -19.06 -14.61
CA LEU A 166 0.03 -18.51 -15.09
C LEU A 166 1.23 -19.15 -14.39
N ILE A 167 1.24 -19.15 -13.06
CA ILE A 167 2.37 -19.67 -12.27
C ILE A 167 2.54 -21.18 -12.45
N PRO A 168 1.47 -22.02 -12.43
CA PRO A 168 1.62 -23.45 -12.70
C PRO A 168 2.11 -23.76 -14.12
N ALA A 169 1.76 -22.94 -15.13
CA ALA A 169 2.15 -23.15 -16.52
C ALA A 169 3.56 -22.65 -16.87
N ALA A 170 3.99 -21.53 -16.28
CA ALA A 170 5.21 -20.81 -16.71
C ALA A 170 6.13 -20.37 -15.55
N GLY A 171 5.80 -20.73 -14.32
CA GLY A 171 6.58 -20.39 -13.13
C GLY A 171 6.44 -18.91 -12.69
N VAL A 172 6.94 -18.61 -11.50
CA VAL A 172 6.90 -17.25 -10.92
C VAL A 172 7.60 -16.19 -11.79
N PRO A 173 8.75 -16.47 -12.46
CA PRO A 173 9.41 -15.48 -13.32
C PRO A 173 8.52 -14.92 -14.43
N SER A 174 7.55 -15.70 -14.92
CA SER A 174 6.64 -15.26 -15.98
C SER A 174 5.78 -14.07 -15.59
N THR A 175 5.53 -13.87 -14.29
CA THR A 175 4.70 -12.77 -13.78
C THR A 175 5.31 -11.40 -14.11
N PHE A 176 6.64 -11.30 -14.17
CA PHE A 176 7.35 -10.07 -14.54
C PHE A 176 7.11 -9.67 -16.00
N TRP A 177 7.13 -10.64 -16.90
CA TRP A 177 6.91 -10.42 -18.33
C TRP A 177 5.43 -10.18 -18.65
N VAL A 178 4.55 -10.99 -18.06
CA VAL A 178 3.10 -10.87 -18.28
C VAL A 178 2.58 -9.54 -17.72
N MET A 179 3.10 -9.07 -16.57
CA MET A 179 2.79 -7.73 -16.07
C MET A 179 3.10 -6.64 -17.11
N GLY A 180 4.28 -6.71 -17.75
CA GLY A 180 4.67 -5.78 -18.80
C GLY A 180 3.72 -5.81 -20.00
N ILE A 181 3.37 -7.01 -20.46
CA ILE A 181 2.45 -7.20 -21.59
C ILE A 181 1.04 -6.68 -21.26
N VAL A 182 0.51 -7.04 -20.09
CA VAL A 182 -0.82 -6.59 -19.64
C VAL A 182 -0.87 -5.07 -19.44
N MET A 183 0.26 -4.41 -19.14
CA MET A 183 0.30 -2.96 -18.99
C MET A 183 0.20 -2.21 -20.33
N ILE A 184 0.57 -2.81 -21.45
CA ILE A 184 0.54 -2.15 -22.78
C ILE A 184 -0.84 -1.57 -23.13
N PRO A 185 -1.95 -2.31 -23.03
CA PRO A 185 -3.28 -1.73 -23.27
C PRO A 185 -3.62 -0.57 -22.33
N ALA A 186 -3.18 -0.58 -21.06
CA ALA A 186 -3.40 0.54 -20.13
C ALA A 186 -2.65 1.79 -20.60
N ILE A 187 -1.41 1.65 -21.08
CA ILE A 187 -0.61 2.76 -21.63
C ILE A 187 -1.31 3.34 -22.87
N VAL A 188 -1.76 2.46 -23.79
CA VAL A 188 -2.47 2.87 -25.00
C VAL A 188 -3.79 3.60 -24.67
N LEU A 189 -4.60 3.06 -23.76
CA LEU A 189 -5.83 3.71 -23.33
C LEU A 189 -5.55 5.05 -22.65
N THR A 190 -4.51 5.15 -21.83
CA THR A 190 -4.10 6.40 -21.19
C THR A 190 -3.75 7.48 -22.21
N TYR A 191 -3.13 7.12 -23.33
CA TYR A 191 -2.82 8.06 -24.41
C TYR A 191 -4.09 8.72 -25.00
N PHE A 192 -5.20 7.98 -25.05
CA PHE A 192 -6.49 8.46 -25.56
C PHE A 192 -7.39 9.09 -24.49
N CYS A 193 -7.02 9.07 -23.22
CA CYS A 193 -7.74 9.78 -22.16
C CYS A 193 -7.59 11.30 -22.31
N PHE A 194 -8.60 12.02 -21.85
CA PHE A 194 -8.56 13.47 -21.80
C PHE A 194 -7.42 13.96 -20.87
N GLU A 195 -6.77 15.06 -21.25
CA GLU A 195 -5.76 15.70 -20.41
C GLU A 195 -6.45 16.69 -19.46
N PRO A 196 -6.55 16.38 -18.16
CA PRO A 196 -7.24 17.29 -17.24
C PRO A 196 -6.45 18.58 -17.06
N GLN A 197 -7.16 19.70 -17.01
CA GLN A 197 -6.52 21.02 -16.81
C GLN A 197 -5.74 21.03 -15.48
N SER A 198 -4.54 21.58 -15.53
CA SER A 198 -3.69 21.72 -14.34
C SER A 198 -4.38 22.62 -13.31
N GLY A 199 -4.81 22.05 -12.19
CA GLY A 199 -5.45 22.79 -11.11
C GLY A 199 -4.49 23.87 -10.55
N LYS A 200 -5.05 25.01 -10.12
CA LYS A 200 -4.27 26.08 -9.46
C LYS A 200 -3.45 25.50 -8.31
N ARG A 201 -2.15 25.78 -8.30
CA ARG A 201 -1.24 25.45 -7.19
C ARG A 201 -1.81 25.96 -5.87
N VAL A 202 -2.18 25.05 -4.98
CA VAL A 202 -2.40 25.42 -3.58
C VAL A 202 -1.02 25.70 -2.97
N LYS A 203 -0.76 26.96 -2.62
CA LYS A 203 0.49 27.35 -1.92
C LYS A 203 0.56 26.56 -0.62
N LYS A 204 1.52 25.64 -0.51
CA LYS A 204 1.83 24.96 0.75
C LYS A 204 2.39 25.99 1.72
N SER A 205 1.66 26.31 2.79
CA SER A 205 2.17 27.16 3.87
C SER A 205 3.10 26.32 4.75
N ALA A 206 4.39 26.61 4.70
CA ALA A 206 5.37 25.97 5.59
C ALA A 206 5.25 26.46 7.05
N ALA A 207 4.52 27.54 7.30
CA ALA A 207 4.43 28.17 8.63
C ALA A 207 3.64 27.38 9.69
N GLY A 208 2.95 26.32 9.30
CA GLY A 208 2.03 25.62 10.20
C GLY A 208 2.58 24.36 10.91
N ALA A 209 3.71 23.79 10.46
CA ALA A 209 4.24 22.54 11.04
C ALA A 209 4.57 22.68 12.53
N GLY A 210 5.11 23.82 12.98
CA GLY A 210 5.43 24.07 14.37
C GLY A 210 4.22 24.08 15.31
N VAL A 211 3.04 24.44 14.82
CA VAL A 211 1.79 24.40 15.60
C VAL A 211 1.35 22.96 15.82
N LEU A 212 1.47 22.10 14.81
CA LEU A 212 1.13 20.68 14.90
C LEU A 212 2.05 19.94 15.89
N LEU A 213 3.35 20.23 15.86
CA LEU A 213 4.34 19.62 16.76
C LEU A 213 4.14 20.04 18.23
N LYS A 214 3.46 21.15 18.50
CA LYS A 214 3.06 21.56 19.85
C LYS A 214 1.75 20.91 20.33
N ASN A 215 0.99 20.30 19.43
CA ASN A 215 -0.23 19.59 19.78
C ASN A 215 0.11 18.23 20.39
N TYR A 216 -0.03 18.08 21.70
CA TYR A 216 0.27 16.87 22.45
C TYR A 216 -0.45 15.63 21.90
N ALA A 217 -1.76 15.73 21.61
CA ALA A 217 -2.54 14.60 21.11
C ALA A 217 -2.08 14.15 19.72
N TYR A 218 -1.69 15.11 18.87
CA TYR A 218 -1.15 14.82 17.56
C TYR A 218 0.24 14.16 17.64
N MET A 219 1.12 14.64 18.52
CA MET A 219 2.43 14.05 18.75
C MET A 219 2.33 12.63 19.32
N ALA A 220 1.42 12.41 20.29
CA ALA A 220 1.15 11.07 20.82
C ALA A 220 0.67 10.11 19.73
N PHE A 221 -0.16 10.59 18.79
CA PHE A 221 -0.59 9.80 17.64
C PHE A 221 0.58 9.53 16.68
N LEU A 222 1.47 10.48 16.42
CA LEU A 222 2.64 10.24 15.56
C LEU A 222 3.61 9.22 16.16
N ILE A 223 3.81 9.23 17.48
CA ILE A 223 4.64 8.20 18.16
C ILE A 223 3.96 6.83 18.07
N PHE A 224 2.66 6.74 18.31
CA PHE A 224 1.90 5.52 18.06
C PHE A 224 2.07 5.05 16.60
N ALA A 225 1.87 5.94 15.64
CA ALA A 225 1.97 5.64 14.22
C ALA A 225 3.36 5.15 13.82
N PHE A 226 4.41 5.64 14.46
CA PHE A 226 5.79 5.20 14.21
C PHE A 226 5.95 3.70 14.51
N PHE A 227 5.60 3.26 15.72
CA PHE A 227 5.70 1.86 16.12
C PHE A 227 4.69 0.98 15.38
N PHE A 228 3.47 1.47 15.18
CA PHE A 228 2.43 0.76 14.43
C PHE A 228 2.88 0.48 12.98
N GLN A 229 3.37 1.50 12.26
CA GLN A 229 3.81 1.34 10.88
C GLN A 229 5.09 0.52 10.76
N MET A 230 5.95 0.54 11.77
CA MET A 230 7.11 -0.36 11.85
C MET A 230 6.67 -1.81 11.96
N ALA A 231 5.68 -2.11 12.83
CA ALA A 231 5.12 -3.46 12.96
C ALA A 231 4.37 -3.89 11.68
N VAL A 232 3.67 -2.97 11.00
CA VAL A 232 3.05 -3.24 9.69
C VAL A 232 4.11 -3.60 8.65
N ALA A 233 5.26 -2.90 8.65
CA ALA A 233 6.36 -3.23 7.73
C ALA A 233 6.96 -4.61 8.03
N PHE A 234 7.12 -4.99 9.30
CA PHE A 234 7.52 -6.33 9.70
C PHE A 234 6.54 -7.37 9.16
N GLU A 235 5.27 -7.20 9.48
CA GLU A 235 4.24 -8.16 9.17
C GLU A 235 4.07 -8.35 7.66
N ALA A 236 3.88 -7.27 6.90
CA ALA A 236 3.53 -7.33 5.49
C ALA A 236 4.69 -7.80 4.60
N ASN A 237 5.92 -7.37 4.89
CA ASN A 237 7.04 -7.63 4.00
C ASN A 237 7.68 -9.01 4.21
N PHE A 238 7.61 -9.55 5.43
CA PHE A 238 8.25 -10.83 5.74
C PHE A 238 7.28 -12.03 5.73
N LEU A 239 6.00 -11.82 5.38
CA LEU A 239 4.99 -12.87 5.33
C LEU A 239 5.38 -14.03 4.40
N THR A 240 5.95 -13.74 3.24
CA THR A 240 6.39 -14.76 2.27
C THR A 240 7.53 -15.60 2.83
N TYR A 241 8.48 -14.98 3.53
CA TYR A 241 9.58 -15.68 4.20
C TYR A 241 9.07 -16.56 5.33
N TYR A 242 8.09 -16.07 6.10
CA TYR A 242 7.44 -16.86 7.14
C TYR A 242 6.70 -18.08 6.57
N MET A 243 5.96 -17.91 5.45
CA MET A 243 5.29 -19.03 4.79
C MET A 243 6.29 -20.12 4.40
N ALA A 244 7.45 -19.73 3.85
CA ALA A 244 8.50 -20.67 3.50
C ALA A 244 9.10 -21.37 4.73
N ASP A 245 9.34 -20.62 5.81
CA ASP A 245 9.89 -21.15 7.07
C ASP A 245 8.99 -22.21 7.70
N ILE A 246 7.66 -22.07 7.60
CA ILE A 246 6.67 -23.06 8.05
C ILE A 246 6.20 -24.03 6.95
N GLN A 247 6.90 -24.07 5.82
CA GLN A 247 6.65 -24.98 4.69
C GLN A 247 5.26 -24.83 4.04
N ILE A 248 4.68 -23.65 4.07
CA ILE A 248 3.48 -23.30 3.30
C ILE A 248 3.93 -22.74 1.93
N ASP A 249 3.35 -23.29 0.86
CA ASP A 249 3.66 -22.82 -0.50
C ASP A 249 3.37 -21.32 -0.65
N THR A 250 4.42 -20.56 -0.95
CA THR A 250 4.41 -19.10 -1.06
C THR A 250 3.56 -18.57 -2.21
N VAL A 251 3.23 -19.42 -3.19
CA VAL A 251 2.28 -19.10 -4.26
C VAL A 251 0.90 -18.75 -3.69
N ASN A 252 0.51 -19.32 -2.54
CA ASN A 252 -0.75 -19.01 -1.85
C ASN A 252 -0.79 -17.62 -1.21
N LEU A 253 0.28 -16.82 -1.29
CA LEU A 253 0.28 -15.43 -0.81
C LEU A 253 -0.92 -14.63 -1.33
N GLY A 254 -1.23 -14.77 -2.63
CA GLY A 254 -2.38 -14.09 -3.24
C GLY A 254 -3.71 -14.43 -2.59
N LEU A 255 -3.89 -15.67 -2.14
CA LEU A 255 -5.10 -16.10 -1.43
C LEU A 255 -5.19 -15.45 -0.04
N ILE A 256 -4.08 -15.41 0.69
CA ILE A 256 -4.01 -14.78 2.02
C ILE A 256 -4.33 -13.28 1.92
N LEU A 257 -3.71 -12.58 0.95
CA LEU A 257 -3.98 -11.17 0.70
C LEU A 257 -5.43 -10.92 0.30
N SER A 258 -6.06 -11.84 -0.44
CA SER A 258 -7.47 -11.75 -0.82
C SER A 258 -8.39 -11.87 0.41
N VAL A 259 -8.11 -12.80 1.32
CA VAL A 259 -8.86 -12.94 2.58
C VAL A 259 -8.72 -11.66 3.42
N ARG A 260 -7.50 -11.12 3.56
CA ARG A 260 -7.25 -9.86 4.25
C ARG A 260 -8.08 -8.72 3.66
N ALA A 261 -8.04 -8.54 2.34
CA ALA A 261 -8.79 -7.50 1.66
C ALA A 261 -10.32 -7.66 1.82
N MET A 262 -10.84 -8.90 1.79
CA MET A 262 -12.26 -9.16 2.04
C MET A 262 -12.67 -8.77 3.47
N MET A 263 -11.81 -9.03 4.45
CA MET A 263 -12.07 -8.74 5.86
C MET A 263 -11.92 -7.25 6.21
N GLU A 264 -11.31 -6.42 5.36
CA GLU A 264 -11.33 -4.96 5.49
C GLU A 264 -12.73 -4.38 5.25
N ILE A 265 -13.49 -4.97 4.32
CA ILE A 265 -14.77 -4.44 3.84
C ILE A 265 -15.81 -4.25 4.96
N PRO A 266 -16.07 -5.24 5.84
CA PRO A 266 -17.04 -5.09 6.92
C PRO A 266 -16.72 -3.88 7.81
N PHE A 267 -15.46 -3.70 8.15
CA PHE A 267 -15.07 -2.60 9.03
C PHE A 267 -15.25 -1.24 8.34
N LEU A 268 -14.81 -1.12 7.09
CA LEU A 268 -14.98 0.11 6.29
C LEU A 268 -16.46 0.44 6.07
N PHE A 269 -17.32 -0.57 5.88
CA PHE A 269 -18.75 -0.37 5.71
C PHE A 269 -19.43 0.13 6.99
N PHE A 270 -19.06 -0.44 8.13
CA PHE A 270 -19.68 -0.09 9.42
C PHE A 270 -19.01 1.06 10.16
N ILE A 271 -17.87 1.58 9.69
CA ILE A 271 -17.09 2.61 10.38
C ILE A 271 -17.92 3.86 10.71
N GLY A 272 -18.81 4.27 9.80
CA GLY A 272 -19.69 5.44 10.01
C GLY A 272 -20.66 5.25 11.18
N ARG A 273 -21.12 4.02 11.43
CA ARG A 273 -21.94 3.68 12.60
C ARG A 273 -21.09 3.55 13.85
N LEU A 274 -19.96 2.84 13.78
CA LEU A 274 -19.05 2.63 14.91
C LEU A 274 -18.58 3.96 15.52
N ARG A 275 -18.23 4.95 14.69
CA ARG A 275 -17.79 6.28 15.13
C ARG A 275 -18.84 7.07 15.92
N ARG A 276 -20.13 6.70 15.85
CA ARG A 276 -21.17 7.32 16.65
C ARG A 276 -21.15 6.84 18.11
N TYR A 277 -20.66 5.61 18.35
CA TYR A 277 -20.65 4.98 19.67
C TYR A 277 -19.25 4.90 20.29
N ILE A 278 -18.20 4.80 19.47
CA ILE A 278 -16.81 4.59 19.91
C ILE A 278 -15.96 5.73 19.39
N LYS A 279 -15.19 6.38 20.28
CA LYS A 279 -14.24 7.44 19.90
C LYS A 279 -13.15 6.88 18.99
N MET A 280 -12.72 7.63 17.97
CA MET A 280 -11.72 7.19 16.97
C MET A 280 -10.43 6.66 17.58
N LYS A 281 -9.96 7.26 18.66
CA LYS A 281 -8.75 6.80 19.38
C LYS A 281 -8.83 5.33 19.82
N TYR A 282 -10.00 4.85 20.27
CA TYR A 282 -10.19 3.45 20.68
C TYR A 282 -10.26 2.51 19.47
N LEU A 283 -10.84 2.96 18.35
CA LEU A 283 -10.86 2.19 17.10
C LEU A 283 -9.44 2.03 16.51
N ILE A 284 -8.60 3.05 16.64
CA ILE A 284 -7.19 2.99 16.25
C ILE A 284 -6.42 2.01 17.14
N MET A 285 -6.65 2.03 18.46
CA MET A 285 -6.04 1.04 19.37
C MET A 285 -6.54 -0.38 19.07
N LEU A 286 -7.84 -0.54 18.77
CA LEU A 286 -8.43 -1.82 18.36
C LEU A 286 -7.77 -2.35 17.09
N SER A 287 -7.46 -1.49 16.11
CA SER A 287 -6.77 -1.92 14.88
C SER A 287 -5.43 -2.57 15.19
N ALA A 288 -4.61 -1.94 16.04
CA ALA A 288 -3.32 -2.47 16.44
C ALA A 288 -3.44 -3.76 17.27
N ILE A 289 -4.46 -3.87 18.13
CA ILE A 289 -4.73 -5.09 18.90
C ILE A 289 -5.12 -6.25 17.99
N LEU A 290 -5.98 -6.02 16.99
CA LEU A 290 -6.37 -7.04 16.02
C LEU A 290 -5.17 -7.55 15.22
N MET A 291 -4.32 -6.64 14.74
CA MET A 291 -3.09 -7.03 14.01
C MET A 291 -2.08 -7.73 14.93
N ALA A 292 -1.94 -7.30 16.18
CA ALA A 292 -1.15 -8.01 17.17
C ALA A 292 -1.67 -9.44 17.42
N THR A 293 -3.01 -9.60 17.46
CA THR A 293 -3.64 -10.92 17.63
C THR A 293 -3.30 -11.84 16.47
N GLU A 294 -3.36 -11.35 15.21
CA GLU A 294 -2.90 -12.15 14.07
C GLU A 294 -1.45 -12.59 14.25
N CYS A 295 -0.54 -11.65 14.57
CA CYS A 295 0.87 -11.95 14.76
C CYS A 295 1.11 -12.97 15.89
N LEU A 296 0.35 -12.91 16.99
CA LEU A 296 0.38 -13.95 18.03
C LEU A 296 -0.12 -15.29 17.52
N CYS A 297 -1.18 -15.31 16.71
CA CYS A 297 -1.67 -16.54 16.09
C CYS A 297 -0.64 -17.12 15.12
N LEU A 298 0.05 -16.29 14.32
CA LEU A 298 1.15 -16.72 13.46
C LEU A 298 2.31 -17.31 14.30
N CYS A 299 2.63 -16.71 15.44
CA CYS A 299 3.68 -17.20 16.32
C CYS A 299 3.36 -18.59 16.91
N PHE A 300 2.12 -18.83 17.40
CA PHE A 300 1.81 -19.96 18.24
C PHE A 300 0.89 -21.01 17.60
N LEU A 301 -0.02 -20.61 16.70
CA LEU A 301 -1.15 -21.45 16.28
C LEU A 301 -1.10 -21.87 14.81
N VAL A 302 -0.42 -21.11 13.96
CA VAL A 302 -0.41 -21.39 12.51
C VAL A 302 0.62 -22.46 12.18
N ASN A 303 0.10 -23.57 11.57
CA ASN A 303 0.90 -24.69 11.08
C ASN A 303 0.46 -25.15 9.68
N SER A 304 -0.56 -24.53 9.10
CA SER A 304 -1.12 -24.92 7.81
C SER A 304 -1.79 -23.74 7.12
N LEU A 305 -1.98 -23.84 5.79
CA LEU A 305 -2.65 -22.82 5.01
C LEU A 305 -4.08 -22.50 5.53
N PRO A 306 -4.94 -23.48 5.85
CA PRO A 306 -6.29 -23.18 6.38
C PRO A 306 -6.25 -22.36 7.68
N THR A 307 -5.37 -22.70 8.61
CA THR A 307 -5.23 -21.93 9.88
C THR A 307 -4.72 -20.52 9.60
N MET A 308 -3.79 -20.36 8.66
CA MET A 308 -3.28 -19.05 8.24
C MET A 308 -4.37 -18.17 7.62
N LEU A 309 -5.24 -18.76 6.78
CA LEU A 309 -6.36 -18.03 6.16
C LEU A 309 -7.38 -17.57 7.22
N VAL A 310 -7.68 -18.40 8.22
CA VAL A 310 -8.58 -17.99 9.32
C VAL A 310 -8.01 -16.81 10.08
N PHE A 311 -6.73 -16.86 10.44
CA PHE A 311 -6.12 -15.80 11.25
C PHE A 311 -5.79 -14.52 10.44
N ALA A 312 -5.60 -14.62 9.12
CA ALA A 312 -5.47 -13.48 8.22
C ALA A 312 -6.68 -12.51 8.30
N ALA A 313 -7.84 -13.00 8.76
CA ALA A 313 -9.01 -12.16 8.98
C ALA A 313 -8.76 -11.07 10.03
N PHE A 314 -7.96 -11.31 11.06
CA PHE A 314 -7.63 -10.31 12.09
C PHE A 314 -6.84 -9.15 11.51
N TYR A 315 -5.89 -9.43 10.60
CA TYR A 315 -5.18 -8.36 9.88
C TYR A 315 -6.14 -7.52 9.06
N GLY A 316 -6.99 -8.16 8.25
CA GLY A 316 -7.95 -7.44 7.41
C GLY A 316 -8.87 -6.54 8.22
N LEU A 317 -9.45 -7.05 9.32
CA LEU A 317 -10.27 -6.27 10.24
C LEU A 317 -9.47 -5.11 10.86
N GLY A 318 -8.23 -5.37 11.31
CA GLY A 318 -7.35 -4.35 11.90
C GLY A 318 -6.97 -3.28 10.88
N ASN A 319 -6.56 -3.66 9.67
CA ASN A 319 -6.22 -2.73 8.61
C ASN A 319 -7.42 -1.89 8.16
N GLY A 320 -8.61 -2.51 8.00
CA GLY A 320 -9.85 -1.80 7.71
C GLY A 320 -10.21 -0.78 8.79
N ALA A 321 -9.98 -1.12 10.07
CA ALA A 321 -10.17 -0.20 11.19
C ALA A 321 -9.22 1.01 11.09
N PHE A 322 -7.94 0.79 10.81
CA PHE A 322 -6.95 1.86 10.67
C PHE A 322 -7.23 2.74 9.44
N LEU A 323 -7.50 2.15 8.28
CA LEU A 323 -7.85 2.87 7.05
C LEU A 323 -9.08 3.77 7.24
N GLY A 324 -10.12 3.26 7.92
CA GLY A 324 -11.34 4.01 8.16
C GLY A 324 -11.21 5.12 9.21
N THR A 325 -10.24 5.04 10.11
CA THR A 325 -10.11 5.97 11.25
C THR A 325 -8.87 6.86 11.19
N GLY A 326 -7.73 6.36 10.72
CA GLY A 326 -6.44 7.04 10.83
C GLY A 326 -6.42 8.43 10.22
N THR A 327 -6.77 8.55 8.94
CA THR A 327 -6.82 9.87 8.26
C THR A 327 -7.86 10.80 8.89
N ASN A 328 -9.02 10.27 9.27
CA ASN A 328 -10.06 11.06 9.92
C ASN A 328 -9.60 11.58 11.29
N TYR A 329 -8.86 10.78 12.05
CA TYR A 329 -8.31 11.18 13.35
C TYR A 329 -7.24 12.27 13.22
N ILE A 330 -6.36 12.17 12.21
CA ILE A 330 -5.41 13.24 11.87
C ILE A 330 -6.16 14.56 11.61
N TYR A 331 -7.27 14.50 10.85
CA TYR A 331 -8.05 15.69 10.50
C TYR A 331 -8.85 16.25 11.68
N GLU A 332 -9.20 15.42 12.67
CA GLU A 332 -9.82 15.85 13.92
C GLU A 332 -8.81 16.60 14.82
N LEU A 333 -7.53 16.17 14.83
CA LEU A 333 -6.48 16.77 15.63
C LEU A 333 -5.86 18.03 15.01
N ALA A 334 -5.97 18.22 13.70
CA ALA A 334 -5.35 19.31 12.97
C ALA A 334 -6.36 20.42 12.63
N PRO A 335 -5.98 21.71 12.76
CA PRO A 335 -6.74 22.82 12.19
C PRO A 335 -7.01 22.59 10.71
N VAL A 336 -8.14 23.12 10.20
CA VAL A 336 -8.59 22.88 8.81
C VAL A 336 -7.53 23.25 7.79
N GLU A 337 -6.80 24.35 8.02
CA GLU A 337 -5.76 24.89 7.15
C GLU A 337 -4.50 24.00 7.14
N LEU A 338 -4.29 23.20 8.18
CA LEU A 338 -3.08 22.37 8.39
C LEU A 338 -3.32 20.88 8.15
N ARG A 339 -4.52 20.45 7.77
CA ARG A 339 -4.86 19.02 7.57
C ARG A 339 -3.95 18.34 6.55
N ALA A 340 -3.67 19.01 5.44
CA ALA A 340 -2.75 18.48 4.42
C ALA A 340 -1.32 18.33 4.97
N THR A 341 -0.84 19.29 5.75
CA THR A 341 0.47 19.26 6.40
C THR A 341 0.54 18.14 7.44
N ALA A 342 -0.50 18.00 8.26
CA ALA A 342 -0.58 16.93 9.25
C ALA A 342 -0.57 15.54 8.58
N HIS A 343 -1.34 15.34 7.51
CA HIS A 343 -1.32 14.09 6.77
C HIS A 343 0.05 13.81 6.12
N SER A 344 0.72 14.83 5.59
CA SER A 344 2.07 14.68 5.02
C SER A 344 3.12 14.32 6.08
N LEU A 345 3.03 14.88 7.29
CA LEU A 345 3.90 14.50 8.41
C LEU A 345 3.67 13.05 8.83
N PHE A 346 2.41 12.61 8.91
CA PHE A 346 2.09 11.20 9.18
C PHE A 346 2.70 10.27 8.12
N ILE A 347 2.57 10.60 6.82
CA ILE A 347 3.19 9.81 5.73
C ILE A 347 4.72 9.77 5.90
N SER A 348 5.34 10.89 6.25
CA SER A 348 6.79 10.94 6.48
C SER A 348 7.21 10.03 7.64
N VAL A 349 6.47 10.03 8.73
CA VAL A 349 6.70 9.12 9.87
C VAL A 349 6.53 7.68 9.43
N ALA A 350 5.48 7.35 8.68
CA ALA A 350 5.24 6.00 8.17
C ALA A 350 6.39 5.50 7.28
N GLN A 351 6.95 6.36 6.42
CA GLN A 351 8.08 5.99 5.56
C GLN A 351 9.38 5.77 6.36
N ILE A 352 9.65 6.63 7.35
CA ILE A 352 10.81 6.45 8.25
C ILE A 352 10.67 5.14 9.05
N SER A 353 9.46 4.87 9.57
CA SER A 353 9.14 3.62 10.25
C SER A 353 9.31 2.41 9.32
N GLY A 354 8.91 2.54 8.06
CA GLY A 354 9.11 1.52 7.04
C GLY A 354 10.57 1.23 6.76
N ILE A 355 11.43 2.26 6.66
CA ILE A 355 12.88 2.09 6.50
C ILE A 355 13.46 1.29 7.68
N LEU A 356 13.21 1.75 8.90
CA LEU A 356 13.72 1.10 10.11
C LEU A 356 13.13 -0.31 10.29
N GLY A 357 11.82 -0.45 10.03
CA GLY A 357 11.14 -1.73 10.08
C GLY A 357 11.74 -2.75 9.11
N ASN A 358 11.98 -2.37 7.88
CA ASN A 358 12.58 -3.29 6.91
C ASN A 358 14.02 -3.68 7.27
N LEU A 359 14.84 -2.72 7.71
CA LEU A 359 16.23 -3.00 8.11
C LEU A 359 16.27 -3.94 9.33
N LEU A 360 15.54 -3.58 10.40
CA LEU A 360 15.51 -4.38 11.62
C LEU A 360 14.81 -5.72 11.37
N GLY A 361 13.74 -5.72 10.57
CA GLY A 361 12.93 -6.90 10.28
C GLY A 361 13.74 -7.99 9.57
N GLY A 362 14.56 -7.64 8.59
CA GLY A 362 15.40 -8.60 7.88
C GLY A 362 16.41 -9.28 8.82
N VAL A 363 17.14 -8.49 9.61
CA VAL A 363 18.11 -9.01 10.58
C VAL A 363 17.42 -9.88 11.64
N LEU A 364 16.31 -9.40 12.19
CA LEU A 364 15.55 -10.17 13.19
C LEU A 364 15.04 -11.49 12.62
N PHE A 365 14.48 -11.48 11.42
CA PHE A 365 13.93 -12.69 10.80
C PHE A 365 15.01 -13.75 10.62
N ASP A 366 16.18 -13.40 10.11
CA ASP A 366 17.30 -14.34 9.89
C ASP A 366 17.93 -14.83 11.21
N THR A 367 17.85 -14.02 12.30
CA THR A 367 18.49 -14.39 13.58
C THR A 367 17.60 -15.22 14.49
N ILE A 368 16.29 -14.94 14.54
CA ILE A 368 15.38 -15.59 15.51
C ILE A 368 14.35 -16.51 14.86
N GLY A 369 14.29 -16.55 13.53
CA GLY A 369 13.31 -17.35 12.75
C GLY A 369 11.91 -16.79 12.73
N GLY A 370 11.08 -17.28 11.80
CA GLY A 370 9.80 -16.68 11.47
C GLY A 370 8.79 -16.65 12.63
N LYS A 371 8.64 -17.73 13.39
CA LYS A 371 7.68 -17.78 14.52
C LYS A 371 8.01 -16.76 15.60
N ALA A 372 9.27 -16.71 16.04
CA ALA A 372 9.71 -15.75 17.07
C ALA A 372 9.64 -14.31 16.54
N PHE A 373 9.95 -14.09 15.27
CA PHE A 373 9.81 -12.78 14.60
C PHE A 373 8.38 -12.25 14.67
N TYR A 374 7.36 -13.09 14.42
CA TYR A 374 5.96 -12.66 14.57
C TYR A 374 5.56 -12.42 16.02
N GLY A 375 6.17 -13.13 16.98
CA GLY A 375 6.04 -12.81 18.39
C GLY A 375 6.56 -11.41 18.74
N VAL A 376 7.75 -11.04 18.23
CA VAL A 376 8.32 -9.70 18.37
C VAL A 376 7.44 -8.64 17.68
N THR A 377 6.94 -8.94 16.48
CA THR A 377 6.03 -8.05 15.75
C THR A 377 4.77 -7.75 16.54
N ALA A 378 4.17 -8.76 17.17
CA ALA A 378 3.03 -8.58 18.08
C ALA A 378 3.38 -7.68 19.27
N CYS A 379 4.56 -7.87 19.87
CA CYS A 379 5.02 -6.99 20.96
C CYS A 379 5.14 -5.53 20.50
N VAL A 380 5.65 -5.26 19.29
CA VAL A 380 5.77 -3.90 18.74
C VAL A 380 4.39 -3.25 18.55
N PHE A 381 3.39 -4.01 18.03
CA PHE A 381 2.01 -3.53 17.98
C PHE A 381 1.46 -3.20 19.38
N LEU A 382 1.65 -4.09 20.35
CA LEU A 382 1.17 -3.87 21.72
C LEU A 382 1.87 -2.71 22.41
N VAL A 383 3.17 -2.52 22.19
CA VAL A 383 3.93 -1.34 22.65
C VAL A 383 3.34 -0.06 22.08
N SER A 384 2.98 -0.04 20.79
CA SER A 384 2.33 1.13 20.17
C SER A 384 1.02 1.48 20.90
N VAL A 385 0.20 0.47 21.20
CA VAL A 385 -1.05 0.62 21.96
C VAL A 385 -0.78 1.13 23.38
N ALA A 386 0.20 0.54 24.07
CA ALA A 386 0.54 0.92 25.44
C ALA A 386 1.02 2.39 25.54
N ILE A 387 1.89 2.82 24.63
CA ILE A 387 2.36 4.22 24.54
C ILE A 387 1.18 5.16 24.30
N PHE A 388 0.31 4.81 23.36
CA PHE A 388 -0.84 5.65 23.02
C PHE A 388 -1.85 5.72 24.15
N ALA A 389 -2.15 4.61 24.83
CA ALA A 389 -3.02 4.56 26.01
C ALA A 389 -2.44 5.38 27.17
N ALA A 390 -1.15 5.20 27.47
CA ALA A 390 -0.45 5.94 28.53
C ALA A 390 -0.52 7.45 28.29
N SER A 391 -0.41 7.91 27.03
CA SER A 391 -0.46 9.34 26.70
C SER A 391 -1.77 10.01 27.17
N PHE A 392 -2.90 9.30 27.13
CA PHE A 392 -4.19 9.83 27.61
C PHE A 392 -4.28 9.90 29.14
N LEU A 393 -3.69 8.92 29.82
CA LEU A 393 -3.66 8.90 31.28
C LEU A 393 -2.82 10.08 31.84
N PHE A 394 -1.65 10.30 31.26
CA PHE A 394 -0.78 11.44 31.66
C PHE A 394 -1.44 12.79 31.37
N HIS A 395 -2.11 12.95 30.25
CA HIS A 395 -2.77 14.21 29.91
C HIS A 395 -3.98 14.51 30.82
N ARG A 396 -4.71 13.48 31.25
CA ARG A 396 -5.83 13.60 32.18
C ARG A 396 -5.34 14.03 33.55
N ASN A 397 -4.33 13.37 34.09
CA ASN A 397 -3.75 13.69 35.41
C ASN A 397 -3.21 15.12 35.45
N LYS A 398 -2.54 15.59 34.38
CA LYS A 398 -2.03 16.96 34.31
C LYS A 398 -3.14 18.02 34.29
N LYS A 399 -4.31 17.73 33.73
CA LYS A 399 -5.48 18.63 33.79
C LYS A 399 -6.13 18.64 35.19
N GLU A 400 -6.20 17.49 35.84
CA GLU A 400 -6.74 17.35 37.19
C GLU A 400 -5.82 18.06 38.23
N THR A 401 -4.49 17.93 38.10
CA THR A 401 -3.52 18.62 38.95
C THR A 401 -3.42 20.13 38.70
N ALA A 402 -3.73 20.62 37.51
CA ALA A 402 -3.78 22.04 37.18
C ALA A 402 -5.10 22.72 37.58
N ALA A 403 -6.13 21.94 37.92
CA ALA A 403 -7.45 22.39 38.34
C ALA A 403 -7.65 22.30 39.88
N ALA A 404 -6.72 21.65 40.59
CA ALA A 404 -6.63 21.60 42.06
C ALA A 404 -5.63 22.65 42.58
#